data_0c53f19acb028e1f12d3d8a8f3cf4f86
#
_entry.id   0c53f19acb028e1f12d3d8a8f3cf4f86
#
_cell.length_a   1.000
_cell.length_b   1.000
_cell.length_c   1.000
_cell.angle_alpha   90.00
_cell.angle_beta   90.00
_cell.angle_gamma   90.00
#
_symmetry.space_group_name_H-M   'P 1'
#
loop_
_entity.id
_entity.type
_entity.pdbx_description
1 polymer ?
#
loop_
_entity_poly.entity_id
_entity_poly.type
_entity_poly.pdbx_seq_one_letter_code
_entity_poly.pdbx_strand_id
1 'polypeptide(L)'
;MWCDGTHSALLFTISIFLLTDLSLFSTLIGNQSERPSICLLIPVTSRKQDWRAIEDTLLYQLPLATLGPSIKNNHQHSFRVLVGYDWGDPFFDNSTTLAALSAHMRAALPSVTFQPLPIRNPSHQPIPVLNQLSRSAYNAGCDFMYHIDDDTEFVTPDWATKFVDALLSFTPPLWGVVGPTCHQGNTAVLTHDFVHRTHLDLFRTHYPPQLTTWWFDDWITQIYGPANTRKLADVIVRDHPERTQLRYEINWASADQLPALILEGRQHARDAMLSAFIAEHW
;
A
#
# COMPACT_ATOMS: atom_id res chain seq x y z
N MET A 1 -44.64 1.97 -59.69
CA MET A 1 -45.52 1.46 -58.63
C MET A 1 -44.72 1.54 -57.33
N TRP A 2 -45.20 2.32 -56.47
CA TRP A 2 -44.69 2.81 -55.21
C TRP A 2 -44.37 1.70 -54.19
N CYS A 3 -43.29 1.85 -53.40
CA CYS A 3 -43.30 1.54 -51.99
C CYS A 3 -42.14 2.24 -51.30
N ASP A 4 -42.47 3.19 -50.49
CA ASP A 4 -41.60 3.85 -49.50
C ASP A 4 -41.17 2.87 -48.40
N GLY A 5 -39.93 2.95 -48.00
CA GLY A 5 -39.37 2.26 -46.82
C GLY A 5 -38.58 3.24 -45.96
N THR A 6 -39.21 3.82 -44.98
CA THR A 6 -38.63 4.75 -43.98
C THR A 6 -37.67 4.02 -43.08
N HIS A 7 -36.38 4.37 -43.16
CA HIS A 7 -35.37 4.01 -42.14
C HIS A 7 -35.50 4.93 -40.92
N SER A 8 -36.08 4.41 -39.86
CA SER A 8 -36.00 5.03 -38.54
C SER A 8 -34.58 4.85 -37.99
N ALA A 9 -33.81 5.92 -37.99
CA ALA A 9 -32.56 6.01 -37.23
C ALA A 9 -32.87 6.17 -35.74
N LEU A 10 -32.65 5.10 -34.96
CA LEU A 10 -32.64 5.20 -33.49
C LEU A 10 -31.35 5.89 -33.06
N LEU A 11 -31.43 7.17 -32.76
CA LEU A 11 -30.41 7.93 -32.04
C LEU A 11 -30.44 7.49 -30.57
N PHE A 12 -29.48 6.65 -30.17
CA PHE A 12 -29.19 6.41 -28.78
C PHE A 12 -28.49 7.65 -28.22
N THR A 13 -29.23 8.50 -27.57
CA THR A 13 -28.69 9.58 -26.74
C THR A 13 -28.17 8.93 -25.46
N ILE A 14 -26.87 8.76 -25.36
CA ILE A 14 -26.21 8.41 -24.09
C ILE A 14 -26.22 9.68 -23.24
N SER A 15 -27.21 9.81 -22.37
CA SER A 15 -27.18 10.79 -21.28
C SER A 15 -26.15 10.32 -20.28
N ILE A 16 -24.97 10.96 -20.28
CA ILE A 16 -24.01 10.84 -19.20
C ILE A 16 -24.62 11.55 -17.99
N PHE A 17 -25.28 10.80 -17.14
CA PHE A 17 -25.60 11.26 -15.79
C PHE A 17 -24.32 11.28 -14.96
N LEU A 18 -23.71 12.45 -14.86
CA LEU A 18 -22.80 12.78 -13.77
C LEU A 18 -23.63 12.89 -12.48
N LEU A 19 -24.00 11.76 -11.92
CA LEU A 19 -24.49 11.68 -10.55
C LEU A 19 -23.25 11.63 -9.65
N THR A 20 -22.85 12.81 -9.19
CA THR A 20 -22.02 12.94 -7.99
C THR A 20 -22.91 12.56 -6.80
N ASP A 21 -23.12 11.27 -6.60
CA ASP A 21 -23.84 10.80 -5.42
C ASP A 21 -22.88 10.73 -4.24
N LEU A 22 -22.76 11.86 -3.53
CA LEU A 22 -22.00 11.99 -2.28
C LEU A 22 -22.49 11.00 -1.19
N SER A 23 -23.65 10.38 -1.36
CA SER A 23 -24.22 9.43 -0.39
C SER A 23 -23.56 8.06 -0.45
N LEU A 24 -23.10 7.59 -1.62
CA LEU A 24 -22.32 6.36 -1.76
C LEU A 24 -20.92 6.50 -1.15
N PHE A 25 -20.37 7.72 -1.15
CA PHE A 25 -19.12 8.05 -0.53
C PHE A 25 -19.13 7.80 0.99
N SER A 26 -20.24 8.07 1.64
CA SER A 26 -20.39 7.90 3.10
C SER A 26 -20.49 6.43 3.53
N THR A 27 -20.91 5.54 2.64
CA THR A 27 -21.08 4.12 2.95
C THR A 27 -19.78 3.33 2.73
N LEU A 28 -18.90 3.78 1.83
CA LEU A 28 -17.61 3.17 1.54
C LEU A 28 -16.52 3.57 2.55
N ILE A 29 -16.61 4.77 3.11
CA ILE A 29 -15.76 5.25 4.19
C ILE A 29 -16.57 5.13 5.48
N GLY A 30 -16.42 4.10 6.24
CA GLY A 30 -17.14 3.83 7.50
C GLY A 30 -17.61 5.08 8.26
N ASN A 31 -18.45 4.93 9.23
CA ASN A 31 -19.18 5.94 10.01
C ASN A 31 -18.49 7.33 10.06
N GLN A 32 -19.09 8.37 9.48
CA GLN A 32 -18.57 9.74 9.22
C GLN A 32 -18.04 10.54 10.42
N SER A 33 -17.78 9.94 11.57
CA SER A 33 -17.20 10.65 12.73
C SER A 33 -15.67 10.60 12.78
N GLU A 34 -15.02 9.68 12.05
CA GLU A 34 -13.57 9.51 12.09
C GLU A 34 -12.94 9.77 10.71
N ARG A 35 -11.80 10.48 10.74
CA ARG A 35 -10.99 10.73 9.54
C ARG A 35 -10.49 9.41 8.98
N PRO A 36 -10.51 9.20 7.64
CA PRO A 36 -9.94 7.99 7.03
C PRO A 36 -8.51 7.73 7.55
N SER A 37 -8.25 6.48 7.86
CA SER A 37 -7.02 6.06 8.51
C SER A 37 -6.04 5.45 7.52
N ILE A 38 -4.79 5.89 7.57
CA ILE A 38 -3.68 5.40 6.76
C ILE A 38 -2.69 4.68 7.66
N CYS A 39 -2.46 3.42 7.39
CA CYS A 39 -1.47 2.61 8.07
C CYS A 39 -0.22 2.45 7.22
N LEU A 40 0.93 2.95 7.72
CA LEU A 40 2.23 2.70 7.13
C LEU A 40 2.75 1.35 7.65
N LEU A 41 3.16 0.49 6.73
CA LEU A 41 3.63 -0.86 7.00
C LEU A 41 5.14 -0.91 6.74
N ILE A 42 5.94 -0.98 7.81
CA ILE A 42 7.40 -0.91 7.73
C ILE A 42 8.00 -2.22 8.24
N PRO A 43 8.46 -3.11 7.36
CA PRO A 43 9.21 -4.29 7.77
C PRO A 43 10.63 -3.89 8.14
N VAL A 44 11.15 -4.41 9.25
CA VAL A 44 12.52 -4.13 9.70
C VAL A 44 13.23 -5.40 10.12
N THR A 45 14.55 -5.41 10.01
CA THR A 45 15.39 -6.50 10.52
C THR A 45 16.79 -5.98 10.84
N SER A 46 17.36 -6.47 11.93
CA SER A 46 18.76 -6.20 12.27
C SER A 46 19.75 -7.13 11.58
N ARG A 47 19.28 -7.99 10.67
CA ARG A 47 20.11 -8.93 9.94
C ARG A 47 21.26 -8.22 9.22
N LYS A 48 22.50 -8.70 9.42
CA LYS A 48 23.72 -8.11 8.87
C LYS A 48 23.96 -6.64 9.27
N GLN A 49 23.41 -6.21 10.42
CA GLN A 49 23.59 -4.88 10.95
C GLN A 49 24.27 -4.95 12.32
N ASP A 50 25.06 -3.93 12.65
CA ASP A 50 25.74 -3.78 13.95
C ASP A 50 25.27 -2.47 14.63
N TRP A 51 23.97 -2.34 14.82
CA TRP A 51 23.36 -1.18 15.46
C TRP A 51 23.46 -1.28 16.99
N ARG A 52 23.75 -0.15 17.64
CA ARG A 52 23.84 -0.04 19.10
C ARG A 52 22.71 0.79 19.70
N ALA A 53 22.17 1.71 18.91
CA ALA A 53 21.06 2.58 19.28
C ALA A 53 20.08 2.74 18.13
N ILE A 54 18.86 3.22 18.39
CA ILE A 54 17.85 3.41 17.35
C ILE A 54 18.28 4.45 16.32
N GLU A 55 19.10 5.41 16.73
CA GLU A 55 19.67 6.48 15.90
C GLU A 55 20.62 5.95 14.82
N ASP A 56 21.15 4.72 14.99
CA ASP A 56 22.00 4.06 14.00
C ASP A 56 21.15 3.48 12.85
N THR A 57 19.85 3.30 13.05
CA THR A 57 18.95 2.65 12.09
C THR A 57 18.51 3.60 10.99
N LEU A 58 18.37 3.09 9.77
CA LEU A 58 17.78 3.87 8.68
C LEU A 58 16.31 4.18 8.96
N LEU A 59 15.58 3.28 9.61
CA LEU A 59 14.21 3.52 10.08
C LEU A 59 14.09 4.87 10.82
N TYR A 60 15.01 5.12 11.77
CA TYR A 60 15.02 6.37 12.54
C TYR A 60 15.42 7.57 11.68
N GLN A 61 16.46 7.42 10.88
CA GLN A 61 17.10 8.52 10.14
C GLN A 61 16.31 8.96 8.90
N LEU A 62 15.50 8.09 8.32
CA LEU A 62 14.82 8.33 7.05
C LEU A 62 13.28 8.32 7.20
N PRO A 63 12.57 7.17 7.23
CA PRO A 63 11.12 7.23 7.22
C PRO A 63 10.56 7.96 8.45
N LEU A 64 11.06 7.68 9.65
CA LEU A 64 10.50 8.35 10.84
C LEU A 64 10.88 9.84 10.94
N ALA A 65 12.05 10.24 10.45
CA ALA A 65 12.48 11.62 10.44
C ALA A 65 11.72 12.47 9.39
N THR A 66 11.38 11.87 8.24
CA THR A 66 10.77 12.60 7.11
C THR A 66 9.25 12.49 7.05
N LEU A 67 8.65 11.51 7.72
CA LEU A 67 7.20 11.33 7.79
C LEU A 67 6.50 12.56 8.38
N GLY A 68 6.95 13.06 9.54
CA GLY A 68 6.33 14.19 10.21
C GLY A 68 6.20 15.43 9.32
N PRO A 69 7.29 15.92 8.73
CA PRO A 69 7.24 17.00 7.75
C PRO A 69 6.30 16.72 6.58
N SER A 70 6.26 15.49 6.06
CA SER A 70 5.47 15.12 4.88
C SER A 70 3.96 15.08 5.11
N ILE A 71 3.51 14.90 6.37
CA ILE A 71 2.08 14.86 6.75
C ILE A 71 1.64 16.05 7.59
N LYS A 72 2.53 17.01 7.86
CA LYS A 72 2.30 18.13 8.80
C LYS A 72 1.00 18.89 8.56
N ASN A 73 0.63 19.09 7.30
CA ASN A 73 -0.55 19.84 6.90
C ASN A 73 -1.74 18.93 6.57
N ASN A 74 -1.59 17.63 6.72
CA ASN A 74 -2.66 16.68 6.42
C ASN A 74 -3.59 16.52 7.63
N HIS A 75 -4.70 17.23 7.60
CA HIS A 75 -5.76 17.17 8.62
C HIS A 75 -6.94 16.28 8.21
N GLN A 76 -6.92 15.73 7.00
CA GLN A 76 -8.00 14.94 6.44
C GLN A 76 -7.88 13.46 6.83
N HIS A 77 -6.68 12.98 7.18
CA HIS A 77 -6.41 11.59 7.50
C HIS A 77 -5.85 11.44 8.91
N SER A 78 -6.05 10.27 9.49
CA SER A 78 -5.32 9.81 10.67
C SER A 78 -4.21 8.84 10.24
N PHE A 79 -3.11 8.83 10.98
CA PHE A 79 -1.95 8.02 10.62
C PHE A 79 -1.58 7.03 11.72
N ARG A 80 -1.20 5.84 11.30
CA ARG A 80 -0.64 4.81 12.16
C ARG A 80 0.60 4.22 11.51
N VAL A 81 1.66 4.05 12.28
CA VAL A 81 2.90 3.39 11.85
C VAL A 81 2.97 2.02 12.54
N LEU A 82 2.99 0.97 11.73
CA LEU A 82 3.21 -0.41 12.16
C LEU A 82 4.61 -0.82 11.75
N VAL A 83 5.47 -1.11 12.73
CA VAL A 83 6.84 -1.60 12.48
C VAL A 83 6.87 -3.08 12.81
N GLY A 84 7.04 -3.92 11.78
CA GLY A 84 7.10 -5.38 11.91
C GLY A 84 8.52 -5.90 11.90
N TYR A 85 8.83 -6.76 12.85
CA TYR A 85 10.14 -7.40 12.99
C TYR A 85 9.99 -8.87 13.39
N ASP A 86 11.00 -9.67 13.06
CA ASP A 86 11.01 -11.08 13.44
C ASP A 86 11.05 -11.23 14.97
N TRP A 87 10.18 -12.07 15.53
CA TRP A 87 10.29 -12.45 16.92
C TRP A 87 11.66 -13.08 17.18
N GLY A 88 12.37 -12.56 18.17
CA GLY A 88 13.75 -12.92 18.49
C GLY A 88 14.80 -12.16 17.68
N ASP A 89 14.41 -11.11 16.92
CA ASP A 89 15.38 -10.18 16.34
C ASP A 89 16.24 -9.55 17.45
N PRO A 90 17.57 -9.69 17.43
CA PRO A 90 18.43 -9.32 18.56
C PRO A 90 18.41 -7.82 18.88
N PHE A 91 18.03 -6.96 17.92
CA PHE A 91 17.95 -5.53 18.10
C PHE A 91 16.52 -5.05 18.33
N PHE A 92 15.60 -5.41 17.44
CA PHE A 92 14.22 -4.92 17.50
C PHE A 92 13.37 -5.65 18.55
N ASP A 93 13.60 -6.93 18.83
CA ASP A 93 12.91 -7.66 19.90
C ASP A 93 13.59 -7.45 21.28
N ASN A 94 13.99 -6.21 21.54
CA ASN A 94 14.63 -5.78 22.76
C ASN A 94 13.81 -4.67 23.43
N SER A 95 13.46 -4.84 24.68
CA SER A 95 12.59 -3.91 25.42
C SER A 95 13.16 -2.48 25.50
N THR A 96 14.48 -2.34 25.61
CA THR A 96 15.15 -1.03 25.64
C THR A 96 15.04 -0.33 24.29
N THR A 97 15.31 -1.05 23.19
CA THR A 97 15.17 -0.53 21.83
C THR A 97 13.73 -0.12 21.54
N LEU A 98 12.76 -0.97 21.88
CA LEU A 98 11.34 -0.68 21.70
C LEU A 98 10.87 0.51 22.52
N ALA A 99 11.35 0.65 23.76
CA ALA A 99 11.04 1.80 24.61
C ALA A 99 11.61 3.09 24.02
N ALA A 100 12.86 3.08 23.55
CA ALA A 100 13.50 4.22 22.89
C ALA A 100 12.76 4.62 21.60
N LEU A 101 12.43 3.66 20.73
CA LEU A 101 11.68 3.89 19.51
C LEU A 101 10.28 4.46 19.79
N SER A 102 9.57 3.91 20.79
CA SER A 102 8.26 4.40 21.21
C SER A 102 8.33 5.81 21.81
N ALA A 103 9.38 6.13 22.56
CA ALA A 103 9.61 7.46 23.09
C ALA A 103 9.88 8.49 21.99
N HIS A 104 10.73 8.12 21.02
CA HIS A 104 10.99 8.94 19.84
C HIS A 104 9.70 9.24 19.07
N MET A 105 8.91 8.22 18.76
CA MET A 105 7.65 8.38 18.02
C MET A 105 6.67 9.31 18.73
N ARG A 106 6.51 9.16 20.04
CA ARG A 106 5.65 10.06 20.83
C ARG A 106 6.13 11.51 20.81
N ALA A 107 7.44 11.72 20.81
CA ALA A 107 8.01 13.06 20.81
C ALA A 107 7.96 13.72 19.43
N ALA A 108 8.35 12.97 18.37
CA ALA A 108 8.46 13.49 17.01
C ALA A 108 7.11 13.53 16.27
N LEU A 109 6.22 12.58 16.55
CA LEU A 109 4.96 12.36 15.83
C LEU A 109 3.79 12.13 16.80
N PRO A 110 3.44 13.08 17.67
CA PRO A 110 2.46 12.90 18.74
C PRO A 110 1.04 12.58 18.24
N SER A 111 0.71 12.95 17.00
CA SER A 111 -0.58 12.67 16.35
C SER A 111 -0.61 11.33 15.61
N VAL A 112 0.51 10.62 15.53
CA VAL A 112 0.63 9.34 14.84
C VAL A 112 0.61 8.21 15.87
N THR A 113 -0.27 7.24 15.67
CA THR A 113 -0.25 6.02 16.48
C THR A 113 0.92 5.15 16.05
N PHE A 114 1.76 4.72 16.99
CA PHE A 114 2.89 3.84 16.73
C PHE A 114 2.66 2.45 17.34
N GLN A 115 2.92 1.40 16.58
CA GLN A 115 2.74 0.03 17.00
C GLN A 115 3.87 -0.87 16.50
N PRO A 116 4.83 -1.25 17.37
CA PRO A 116 5.78 -2.31 17.06
C PRO A 116 5.09 -3.68 17.15
N LEU A 117 5.40 -4.57 16.21
CA LEU A 117 4.77 -5.89 16.09
C LEU A 117 5.85 -6.98 15.96
N PRO A 118 6.06 -7.81 16.99
CA PRO A 118 6.85 -9.02 16.87
C PRO A 118 6.08 -10.05 16.03
N ILE A 119 6.73 -10.56 14.99
CA ILE A 119 6.12 -11.47 14.03
C ILE A 119 6.83 -12.82 14.06
N ARG A 120 6.07 -13.88 14.24
CA ARG A 120 6.61 -15.24 14.16
C ARG A 120 6.89 -15.58 12.70
N ASN A 121 8.13 -15.41 12.27
CA ASN A 121 8.59 -15.60 10.91
C ASN A 121 9.82 -16.53 10.87
N PRO A 122 9.63 -17.85 10.92
CA PRO A 122 10.76 -18.79 10.94
C PRO A 122 11.57 -18.81 9.63
N SER A 123 11.02 -18.28 8.56
CA SER A 123 11.71 -18.15 7.27
C SER A 123 12.64 -16.94 7.20
N HIS A 124 12.47 -15.98 8.11
CA HIS A 124 13.22 -14.71 8.12
C HIS A 124 13.15 -13.96 6.78
N GLN A 125 11.99 -13.99 6.12
CA GLN A 125 11.76 -13.37 4.81
C GLN A 125 10.77 -12.19 4.94
N PRO A 126 10.87 -11.15 4.10
CA PRO A 126 10.09 -9.92 4.28
C PRO A 126 8.58 -10.10 4.02
N ILE A 127 8.17 -10.94 3.06
CA ILE A 127 6.76 -11.05 2.67
C ILE A 127 5.86 -11.58 3.79
N PRO A 128 6.22 -12.59 4.58
CA PRO A 128 5.46 -12.97 5.76
C PRO A 128 5.26 -11.82 6.76
N VAL A 129 6.29 -10.97 6.94
CA VAL A 129 6.21 -9.78 7.81
C VAL A 129 5.21 -8.78 7.24
N LEU A 130 5.31 -8.43 5.96
CA LEU A 130 4.40 -7.50 5.27
C LEU A 130 2.96 -7.99 5.29
N ASN A 131 2.72 -9.28 5.02
CA ASN A 131 1.40 -9.87 5.07
C ASN A 131 0.79 -9.84 6.48
N GLN A 132 1.60 -10.00 7.53
CA GLN A 132 1.13 -9.90 8.90
C GLN A 132 0.88 -8.44 9.31
N LEU A 133 1.72 -7.50 8.87
CA LEU A 133 1.52 -6.07 9.08
C LEU A 133 0.19 -5.60 8.46
N SER A 134 -0.04 -5.93 7.19
CA SER A 134 -1.28 -5.56 6.50
C SER A 134 -2.51 -6.23 7.12
N ARG A 135 -2.41 -7.49 7.57
CA ARG A 135 -3.49 -8.14 8.31
C ARG A 135 -3.78 -7.43 9.64
N SER A 136 -2.73 -7.00 10.35
CA SER A 136 -2.87 -6.27 11.60
C SER A 136 -3.50 -4.89 11.38
N ALA A 137 -3.08 -4.18 10.32
CA ALA A 137 -3.68 -2.92 9.90
C ALA A 137 -5.17 -3.07 9.55
N TYR A 138 -5.51 -4.07 8.75
CA TYR A 138 -6.89 -4.40 8.38
C TYR A 138 -7.77 -4.67 9.61
N ASN A 139 -7.30 -5.51 10.53
CA ASN A 139 -8.02 -5.85 11.76
C ASN A 139 -8.15 -4.66 12.71
N ALA A 140 -7.20 -3.72 12.68
CA ALA A 140 -7.25 -2.46 13.44
C ALA A 140 -8.16 -1.40 12.80
N GLY A 141 -8.83 -1.72 11.70
CA GLY A 141 -9.78 -0.84 11.01
C GLY A 141 -9.13 0.20 10.10
N CYS A 142 -7.87 0.03 9.68
CA CYS A 142 -7.25 0.94 8.73
C CYS A 142 -7.99 0.89 7.39
N ASP A 143 -8.25 2.07 6.82
CA ASP A 143 -8.88 2.21 5.51
C ASP A 143 -7.85 2.00 4.40
N PHE A 144 -6.64 2.54 4.58
CA PHE A 144 -5.56 2.47 3.61
C PHE A 144 -4.31 1.86 4.23
N MET A 145 -3.54 1.17 3.40
CA MET A 145 -2.26 0.56 3.76
C MET A 145 -1.19 1.04 2.79
N TYR A 146 -0.08 1.49 3.35
CA TYR A 146 1.07 1.97 2.60
C TYR A 146 2.31 1.18 3.00
N HIS A 147 2.79 0.35 2.09
CA HIS A 147 4.06 -0.35 2.24
C HIS A 147 5.21 0.61 1.93
N ILE A 148 6.16 0.71 2.84
CA ILE A 148 7.43 1.44 2.67
C ILE A 148 8.56 0.65 3.30
N ASP A 149 9.77 0.83 2.78
CA ASP A 149 10.97 0.22 3.33
C ASP A 149 11.56 1.05 4.49
N ASP A 150 12.40 0.43 5.30
CA ASP A 150 13.05 1.09 6.44
C ASP A 150 14.14 2.10 6.04
N ASP A 151 14.45 2.21 4.75
CA ASP A 151 15.36 3.19 4.17
C ASP A 151 14.66 4.22 3.26
N THR A 152 13.34 4.31 3.32
CA THR A 152 12.55 5.25 2.52
C THR A 152 12.56 6.66 3.11
N GLU A 153 12.91 7.64 2.29
CA GLU A 153 12.79 9.08 2.58
C GLU A 153 11.54 9.67 1.90
N PHE A 154 10.65 10.29 2.67
CA PHE A 154 9.51 11.04 2.12
C PHE A 154 9.98 12.40 1.62
N VAL A 155 9.88 12.64 0.32
CA VAL A 155 10.30 13.92 -0.31
C VAL A 155 9.10 14.85 -0.54
N THR A 156 8.00 14.30 -1.05
CA THR A 156 6.81 15.11 -1.38
C THR A 156 5.90 15.25 -0.17
N PRO A 157 5.52 16.47 0.24
CA PRO A 157 4.47 16.69 1.23
C PRO A 157 3.09 16.33 0.63
N ASP A 158 2.11 16.10 1.51
CA ASP A 158 0.70 15.83 1.16
C ASP A 158 0.48 14.63 0.22
N TRP A 159 1.44 13.70 0.18
CA TRP A 159 1.36 12.47 -0.60
C TRP A 159 0.09 11.67 -0.32
N ALA A 160 -0.37 11.67 0.93
CA ALA A 160 -1.51 10.87 1.38
C ALA A 160 -2.81 11.28 0.66
N THR A 161 -3.11 12.58 0.59
CA THR A 161 -4.28 13.09 -0.14
C THR A 161 -4.22 12.72 -1.61
N LYS A 162 -3.05 12.88 -2.24
CA LYS A 162 -2.85 12.53 -3.66
C LYS A 162 -3.09 11.05 -3.94
N PHE A 163 -2.64 10.17 -3.05
CA PHE A 163 -2.86 8.73 -3.18
C PHE A 163 -4.32 8.36 -3.02
N VAL A 164 -4.99 8.92 -2.01
CA VAL A 164 -6.42 8.67 -1.78
C VAL A 164 -7.24 9.16 -2.97
N ASP A 165 -7.00 10.38 -3.45
CA ASP A 165 -7.69 10.95 -4.62
C ASP A 165 -7.47 10.10 -5.88
N ALA A 166 -6.26 9.56 -6.06
CA ALA A 166 -5.96 8.69 -7.19
C ALA A 166 -6.74 7.36 -7.10
N LEU A 167 -6.81 6.72 -5.92
CA LEU A 167 -7.61 5.50 -5.73
C LEU A 167 -9.12 5.76 -5.92
N LEU A 168 -9.60 6.91 -5.47
CA LEU A 168 -11.00 7.31 -5.65
C LEU A 168 -11.37 7.56 -7.11
N SER A 169 -10.39 7.93 -7.95
CA SER A 169 -10.61 8.16 -9.39
C SER A 169 -10.69 6.90 -10.23
N PHE A 170 -10.42 5.72 -9.66
CA PHE A 170 -10.51 4.44 -10.37
C PHE A 170 -11.97 4.01 -10.58
N THR A 171 -12.16 3.03 -11.42
CA THR A 171 -13.46 2.41 -11.67
C THR A 171 -13.36 0.89 -11.50
N PRO A 172 -14.00 0.30 -10.48
CA PRO A 172 -14.70 0.96 -9.36
C PRO A 172 -13.76 1.78 -8.46
N PRO A 173 -14.25 2.81 -7.74
CA PRO A 173 -13.43 3.58 -6.80
C PRO A 173 -12.79 2.69 -5.73
N LEU A 174 -11.56 3.01 -5.32
CA LEU A 174 -10.80 2.30 -4.29
C LEU A 174 -10.32 0.88 -4.69
N TRP A 175 -10.61 0.43 -5.89
CA TRP A 175 -10.18 -0.88 -6.42
C TRP A 175 -8.95 -0.71 -7.30
N GLY A 176 -7.80 -0.82 -6.72
CA GLY A 176 -6.54 -0.64 -7.44
C GLY A 176 -5.35 -0.42 -6.53
N VAL A 177 -4.26 -0.04 -7.13
CA VAL A 177 -3.02 0.28 -6.44
C VAL A 177 -2.41 1.56 -6.98
N VAL A 178 -1.90 2.38 -6.09
CA VAL A 178 -1.11 3.57 -6.45
C VAL A 178 0.23 3.53 -5.73
N GLY A 179 1.18 4.30 -6.20
CA GLY A 179 2.47 4.44 -5.52
C GLY A 179 3.22 5.68 -5.98
N PRO A 180 4.29 6.05 -5.27
CA PRO A 180 5.13 7.18 -5.60
C PRO A 180 6.03 6.87 -6.80
N THR A 181 6.71 7.91 -7.27
CA THR A 181 7.91 7.77 -8.08
C THR A 181 9.11 7.62 -7.15
N CYS A 182 9.81 6.50 -7.26
CA CYS A 182 11.14 6.29 -6.71
C CYS A 182 12.13 6.18 -7.87
N HIS A 183 13.24 6.92 -7.79
CA HIS A 183 14.25 6.93 -8.85
C HIS A 183 15.36 5.90 -8.61
N GLN A 184 15.35 5.24 -7.47
CA GLN A 184 16.24 4.16 -7.10
C GLN A 184 15.61 2.81 -7.42
N GLY A 185 16.43 1.79 -7.64
CA GLY A 185 15.96 0.43 -7.89
C GLY A 185 15.23 0.25 -9.24
N ASN A 186 14.21 -0.58 -9.26
CA ASN A 186 13.41 -0.87 -10.45
C ASN A 186 12.32 0.20 -10.65
N THR A 187 12.61 1.17 -11.51
CA THR A 187 11.68 2.27 -11.80
C THR A 187 10.46 1.87 -12.63
N ALA A 188 10.38 0.65 -13.13
CA ALA A 188 9.24 0.17 -13.92
C ALA A 188 8.06 -0.34 -13.07
N VAL A 189 8.31 -0.65 -11.79
CA VAL A 189 7.31 -1.19 -10.86
C VAL A 189 7.01 -0.21 -9.73
N LEU A 190 5.97 -0.51 -8.94
CA LEU A 190 5.67 0.19 -7.69
C LEU A 190 6.45 -0.48 -6.56
N THR A 191 7.60 0.07 -6.19
CA THR A 191 8.40 -0.42 -5.06
C THR A 191 7.80 -0.08 -3.70
N HIS A 192 6.90 0.90 -3.68
CA HIS A 192 6.14 1.33 -2.51
C HIS A 192 4.68 1.43 -2.94
N ASP A 193 3.87 0.50 -2.51
CA ASP A 193 2.49 0.43 -2.94
C ASP A 193 1.52 0.94 -1.85
N PHE A 194 0.48 1.62 -2.31
CA PHE A 194 -0.60 2.14 -1.49
C PHE A 194 -1.93 1.58 -1.99
N VAL A 195 -2.64 0.89 -1.13
CA VAL A 195 -3.91 0.24 -1.43
C VAL A 195 -4.99 0.62 -0.41
N HIS A 196 -6.25 0.55 -0.81
CA HIS A 196 -7.38 0.56 0.11
C HIS A 196 -7.60 -0.84 0.69
N ARG A 197 -8.30 -0.95 1.83
CA ARG A 197 -8.60 -2.22 2.51
C ARG A 197 -9.32 -3.25 1.64
N THR A 198 -10.02 -2.82 0.59
CA THR A 198 -10.61 -3.69 -0.44
C THR A 198 -9.62 -4.66 -1.05
N HIS A 199 -8.33 -4.30 -1.09
CA HIS A 199 -7.28 -5.21 -1.53
C HIS A 199 -7.24 -6.49 -0.69
N LEU A 200 -7.34 -6.38 0.65
CA LEU A 200 -7.37 -7.54 1.52
C LEU A 200 -8.73 -8.25 1.54
N ASP A 201 -9.82 -7.53 1.28
CA ASP A 201 -11.12 -8.15 1.06
C ASP A 201 -11.08 -9.08 -0.15
N LEU A 202 -10.36 -8.65 -1.19
CA LEU A 202 -10.19 -9.37 -2.44
C LEU A 202 -9.18 -10.52 -2.31
N PHE A 203 -7.92 -10.23 -1.97
CA PHE A 203 -6.83 -11.19 -2.05
C PHE A 203 -6.54 -11.93 -0.74
N ARG A 204 -7.14 -11.53 0.38
CA ARG A 204 -6.93 -12.08 1.73
C ARG A 204 -5.53 -11.87 2.31
N THR A 205 -4.54 -11.59 1.49
CA THR A 205 -3.16 -11.25 1.85
C THR A 205 -2.72 -10.04 1.04
N HIS A 206 -1.72 -9.30 1.50
CA HIS A 206 -1.18 -8.17 0.74
C HIS A 206 -0.43 -8.66 -0.50
N TYR A 207 0.39 -9.69 -0.31
CA TYR A 207 1.12 -10.35 -1.40
C TYR A 207 0.90 -11.85 -1.38
N PRO A 208 1.01 -12.54 -2.52
CA PRO A 208 0.97 -13.99 -2.57
C PRO A 208 2.05 -14.62 -1.66
N PRO A 209 1.70 -15.58 -0.80
CA PRO A 209 2.68 -16.20 0.10
C PRO A 209 3.77 -17.01 -0.62
N GLN A 210 3.60 -17.30 -1.90
CA GLN A 210 4.59 -17.94 -2.77
C GLN A 210 5.76 -17.01 -3.10
N LEU A 211 5.53 -15.68 -3.10
CA LEU A 211 6.56 -14.66 -3.24
C LEU A 211 7.14 -14.40 -1.84
N THR A 212 8.37 -14.79 -1.61
CA THR A 212 8.93 -14.79 -0.24
C THR A 212 9.86 -13.60 0.02
N THR A 213 10.63 -13.16 -0.99
CA THR A 213 11.61 -12.06 -0.85
C THR A 213 11.52 -11.02 -1.95
N TRP A 214 11.30 -11.41 -3.19
CA TRP A 214 11.36 -10.58 -4.38
C TRP A 214 10.10 -10.78 -5.24
N TRP A 215 9.91 -9.97 -6.26
CA TRP A 215 8.87 -10.08 -7.29
C TRP A 215 7.46 -9.66 -6.83
N PHE A 216 7.29 -9.27 -5.58
CA PHE A 216 6.01 -8.79 -5.07
C PHE A 216 5.65 -7.42 -5.65
N ASP A 217 6.65 -6.55 -5.91
CA ASP A 217 6.50 -5.27 -6.60
C ASP A 217 6.00 -5.46 -8.04
N ASP A 218 6.57 -6.46 -8.74
CA ASP A 218 6.13 -6.84 -10.07
C ASP A 218 4.70 -7.35 -10.06
N TRP A 219 4.35 -8.17 -9.06
CA TRP A 219 3.01 -8.72 -8.91
C TRP A 219 1.99 -7.62 -8.65
N ILE A 220 2.17 -6.80 -7.61
CA ILE A 220 1.22 -5.76 -7.21
C ILE A 220 1.03 -4.71 -8.32
N THR A 221 2.09 -4.38 -9.05
CA THR A 221 2.05 -3.43 -10.17
C THR A 221 1.16 -3.94 -11.31
N GLN A 222 0.98 -5.25 -11.45
CA GLN A 222 0.36 -5.81 -12.65
C GLN A 222 -1.05 -6.36 -12.45
N ILE A 223 -1.45 -6.71 -11.22
CA ILE A 223 -2.69 -7.45 -10.98
C ILE A 223 -3.97 -6.65 -11.26
N TYR A 224 -3.97 -5.34 -11.05
CA TYR A 224 -5.14 -4.50 -11.30
C TYR A 224 -5.23 -4.01 -12.76
N GLY A 225 -4.19 -4.27 -13.57
CA GLY A 225 -4.11 -3.77 -14.94
C GLY A 225 -3.88 -2.26 -15.02
N PRO A 226 -3.66 -1.72 -16.24
CA PRO A 226 -3.21 -0.34 -16.42
C PRO A 226 -4.25 0.73 -16.04
N ALA A 227 -5.54 0.37 -16.03
CA ALA A 227 -6.62 1.31 -15.67
C ALA A 227 -6.67 1.58 -14.16
N ASN A 228 -6.31 0.60 -13.34
CA ASN A 228 -6.41 0.65 -11.88
C ASN A 228 -5.04 0.50 -11.18
N THR A 229 -3.97 0.77 -11.91
CA THR A 229 -2.60 0.88 -11.38
C THR A 229 -2.02 2.23 -11.78
N ARG A 230 -1.52 3.01 -10.81
CA ARG A 230 -0.97 4.34 -11.12
C ARG A 230 0.27 4.65 -10.29
N LYS A 231 1.36 4.98 -10.98
CA LYS A 231 2.52 5.63 -10.38
C LYS A 231 2.34 7.14 -10.48
N LEU A 232 2.34 7.84 -9.35
CA LEU A 232 2.18 9.29 -9.33
C LEU A 232 3.54 9.96 -9.55
N ALA A 233 3.66 10.68 -10.67
CA ALA A 233 4.91 11.36 -11.03
C ALA A 233 5.24 12.54 -10.12
N ASP A 234 4.24 13.11 -9.46
CA ASP A 234 4.35 14.27 -8.58
C ASP A 234 4.39 13.89 -7.08
N VAL A 235 4.46 12.61 -6.76
CA VAL A 235 4.75 12.09 -5.42
C VAL A 235 6.07 11.34 -5.47
N ILE A 236 7.07 11.87 -4.76
CA ILE A 236 8.44 11.36 -4.80
C ILE A 236 8.83 10.81 -3.43
N VAL A 237 9.39 9.64 -3.42
CA VAL A 237 10.17 9.06 -2.34
C VAL A 237 11.58 8.73 -2.84
N ARG A 238 12.52 8.55 -1.92
CA ARG A 238 13.87 8.06 -2.21
C ARG A 238 14.19 6.88 -1.32
N ASP A 239 14.78 5.86 -1.91
CA ASP A 239 15.46 4.80 -1.18
C ASP A 239 16.95 5.08 -1.15
N HIS A 240 17.61 4.52 -0.16
CA HIS A 240 19.03 4.71 0.07
C HIS A 240 19.79 3.38 0.03
N PRO A 241 19.79 2.67 -1.12
CA PRO A 241 20.40 1.36 -1.25
C PRO A 241 21.92 1.38 -1.01
N GLU A 242 22.57 2.54 -1.19
CA GLU A 242 23.99 2.73 -0.87
C GLU A 242 24.28 2.68 0.63
N ARG A 243 23.27 2.82 1.47
CA ARG A 243 23.35 2.78 2.94
C ARG A 243 22.94 1.42 3.52
N THR A 244 22.41 0.53 2.68
CA THR A 244 21.94 -0.80 3.08
C THR A 244 22.82 -1.88 2.49
N GLN A 245 22.98 -2.98 3.23
CA GLN A 245 23.51 -4.21 2.66
C GLN A 245 22.32 -5.08 2.21
N LEU A 246 22.51 -5.83 1.11
CA LEU A 246 21.51 -6.80 0.68
C LEU A 246 21.23 -7.82 1.80
N ARG A 247 20.07 -7.70 2.42
CA ARG A 247 19.67 -8.51 3.59
C ARG A 247 19.11 -9.86 3.20
N TYR A 248 18.54 -9.96 2.01
CA TYR A 248 17.85 -11.14 1.49
C TYR A 248 18.43 -11.55 0.15
N GLU A 249 18.49 -12.85 -0.10
CA GLU A 249 18.88 -13.39 -1.41
C GLU A 249 17.67 -13.41 -2.35
N ILE A 250 17.93 -13.27 -3.66
CA ILE A 250 16.88 -13.35 -4.67
C ILE A 250 16.38 -14.80 -4.75
N ASN A 251 15.09 -14.98 -4.58
CA ASN A 251 14.46 -16.29 -4.78
C ASN A 251 14.03 -16.46 -6.24
N TRP A 252 14.91 -17.06 -7.03
CA TRP A 252 14.65 -17.31 -8.46
C TRP A 252 13.52 -18.31 -8.69
N ALA A 253 13.27 -19.26 -7.76
CA ALA A 253 12.14 -20.18 -7.87
C ALA A 253 10.79 -19.45 -7.76
N SER A 254 10.73 -18.34 -7.05
CA SER A 254 9.53 -17.46 -7.03
C SER A 254 9.38 -16.69 -8.36
N ALA A 255 10.49 -16.35 -9.05
CA ALA A 255 10.43 -15.72 -10.36
C ALA A 255 9.70 -16.60 -11.40
N ASP A 256 9.95 -17.91 -11.37
CA ASP A 256 9.30 -18.86 -12.28
C ASP A 256 7.77 -18.95 -12.06
N GLN A 257 7.29 -18.66 -10.86
CA GLN A 257 5.87 -18.67 -10.51
C GLN A 257 5.18 -17.35 -10.80
N LEU A 258 5.93 -16.26 -10.94
CA LEU A 258 5.39 -14.90 -11.06
C LEU A 258 4.38 -14.75 -12.21
N PRO A 259 4.62 -15.23 -13.45
CA PRO A 259 3.65 -15.07 -14.53
C PRO A 259 2.29 -15.72 -14.24
N ALA A 260 2.30 -16.90 -13.62
CA ALA A 260 1.07 -17.59 -13.21
C ALA A 260 0.33 -16.84 -12.11
N LEU A 261 1.05 -16.36 -11.08
CA LEU A 261 0.48 -15.56 -9.99
C LEU A 261 -0.11 -14.24 -10.47
N ILE A 262 0.53 -13.58 -11.45
CA ILE A 262 -0.01 -12.36 -12.07
C ILE A 262 -1.29 -12.67 -12.85
N LEU A 263 -1.30 -13.75 -13.64
CA LEU A 263 -2.49 -14.13 -14.40
C LEU A 263 -3.67 -14.45 -13.48
N GLU A 264 -3.46 -15.23 -12.43
CA GLU A 264 -4.45 -15.56 -11.41
C GLU A 264 -4.95 -14.29 -10.70
N GLY A 265 -4.03 -13.43 -10.26
CA GLY A 265 -4.38 -12.17 -9.59
C GLY A 265 -5.21 -11.25 -10.46
N ARG A 266 -4.85 -11.10 -11.75
CA ARG A 266 -5.62 -10.32 -12.73
C ARG A 266 -7.02 -10.88 -12.96
N GLN A 267 -7.14 -12.20 -13.08
CA GLN A 267 -8.44 -12.84 -13.25
C GLN A 267 -9.32 -12.60 -12.02
N HIS A 268 -8.76 -12.82 -10.83
CA HIS A 268 -9.46 -12.62 -9.57
C HIS A 268 -9.91 -11.16 -9.38
N ALA A 269 -9.04 -10.19 -9.64
CA ALA A 269 -9.39 -8.77 -9.59
C ALA A 269 -10.51 -8.41 -10.57
N ARG A 270 -10.42 -8.88 -11.80
CA ARG A 270 -11.44 -8.64 -12.85
C ARG A 270 -12.79 -9.18 -12.46
N ASP A 271 -12.85 -10.43 -12.01
CA ASP A 271 -14.12 -11.10 -11.67
C ASP A 271 -14.82 -10.42 -10.49
N ALA A 272 -14.03 -9.98 -9.51
CA ALA A 272 -14.56 -9.26 -8.37
C ALA A 272 -15.03 -7.84 -8.73
N MET A 273 -14.27 -7.11 -9.55
CA MET A 273 -14.67 -5.79 -10.06
C MET A 273 -15.96 -5.88 -10.88
N LEU A 274 -16.08 -6.90 -11.73
CA LEU A 274 -17.30 -7.13 -12.50
C LEU A 274 -18.49 -7.45 -11.60
N SER A 275 -18.29 -8.28 -10.58
CA SER A 275 -19.34 -8.62 -9.61
C SER A 275 -19.79 -7.40 -8.81
N ALA A 276 -18.86 -6.55 -8.38
CA ALA A 276 -19.18 -5.29 -7.70
C ALA A 276 -19.98 -4.36 -8.62
N PHE A 277 -19.55 -4.19 -9.88
CA PHE A 277 -20.26 -3.37 -10.87
C PHE A 277 -21.68 -3.86 -11.11
N ILE A 278 -21.87 -5.18 -11.25
CA ILE A 278 -23.22 -5.76 -11.43
C ILE A 278 -24.10 -5.48 -10.21
N ALA A 279 -23.56 -5.65 -8.99
CA ALA A 279 -24.33 -5.45 -7.76
C ALA A 279 -24.78 -3.99 -7.56
N GLU A 280 -24.06 -3.01 -8.13
CA GLU A 280 -24.42 -1.60 -8.06
C GLU A 280 -25.48 -1.18 -9.10
N HIS A 281 -25.64 -1.94 -10.18
CA HIS A 281 -26.44 -1.53 -11.32
C HIS A 281 -27.66 -2.43 -11.59
N TRP A 282 -27.81 -3.52 -10.83
CA TRP A 282 -28.93 -4.48 -10.90
C TRP A 282 -29.49 -4.82 -9.52
#